data_d3c1fbe311438a0cf17114e48d093064
#
_entry.id   d3c1fbe311438a0cf17114e48d093064
#
_cell.length_a   1.000
_cell.length_b   1.000
_cell.length_c   1.000
_cell.angle_alpha   90.00
_cell.angle_beta   90.00
_cell.angle_gamma   90.00
#
_symmetry.space_group_name_H-M   'P 1'
#
loop_
_entity.id
_entity.type
_entity.pdbx_description
1 polymer ?
#
loop_
_entity_poly.entity_id
_entity_poly.type
_entity_poly.pdbx_seq_one_letter_code
_entity_poly.pdbx_strand_id
1 'polypeptide(L)'
;GVAMPEGFDTAIVIEHVQVSEDQQHVTIDAAPSKQGAGTCPAGSTMKRGDVLATAGTVVTPDVAARMGTGDNAVVPVVRKPRVAFIPTGNELVPAGIPLDPTRVDQFAARGRNFETNSILVRAKVEAWGGQFVPFDIVCDERPEIEAAIKRACEVADIVVLNAGSSKGSDDWSCEVMDEMGRMICHQTNHGPGHHSSYAVVDNVPIVGISGPSGGASFTLDFYLRPLMRKYLGLDPIVPKTAARLTEAFPAPKHGPGAKNGKPAGEERPREHPDHASGEPEFFGIRPLRVEPSADGVLEATPIDGRPGSRTAWGANAFTMMGMGPGIEPPAAGDIIEVEFL
;
A
#
# COMPACT_ATOMS: atom_id res chain seq x y z
N GLY A 1 -31.68 1.50 25.56
CA GLY A 1 -32.16 2.70 24.92
C GLY A 1 -33.54 2.55 24.31
N VAL A 2 -34.59 2.68 25.10
CA VAL A 2 -35.98 2.79 24.63
C VAL A 2 -36.54 4.14 25.00
N ALA A 3 -37.59 4.59 24.31
CA ALA A 3 -38.30 5.79 24.68
C ALA A 3 -38.90 5.66 26.10
N MET A 4 -38.81 6.70 26.90
CA MET A 4 -39.48 6.75 28.18
C MET A 4 -41.00 6.64 27.99
N PRO A 5 -41.71 5.83 28.78
CA PRO A 5 -43.16 5.82 28.74
C PRO A 5 -43.73 7.18 29.08
N GLU A 6 -44.90 7.49 28.53
CA GLU A 6 -45.57 8.73 28.80
C GLU A 6 -45.88 8.90 30.30
N GLY A 7 -45.61 10.09 30.84
CA GLY A 7 -45.76 10.39 32.26
C GLY A 7 -44.59 10.04 33.16
N PHE A 8 -43.53 9.46 32.61
CA PHE A 8 -42.29 9.14 33.34
C PHE A 8 -41.12 9.98 32.83
N ASP A 9 -40.25 10.42 33.73
CA ASP A 9 -39.10 11.27 33.39
C ASP A 9 -37.77 10.77 33.98
N THR A 10 -37.80 9.75 34.81
CA THR A 10 -36.63 9.27 35.57
C THR A 10 -36.57 7.75 35.48
N ALA A 11 -35.38 7.21 35.28
CA ALA A 11 -35.13 5.77 35.29
C ALA A 11 -34.17 5.40 36.40
N ILE A 12 -34.47 4.28 37.07
CA ILE A 12 -33.60 3.71 38.11
C ILE A 12 -32.98 2.44 37.53
N VAL A 13 -31.67 2.30 37.63
CA VAL A 13 -30.97 1.09 37.14
C VAL A 13 -31.39 -0.11 37.99
N ILE A 14 -31.49 -1.26 37.37
CA ILE A 14 -32.02 -2.48 38.00
C ILE A 14 -31.19 -2.92 39.22
N GLU A 15 -29.92 -2.59 39.26
CA GLU A 15 -28.97 -2.86 40.35
C GLU A 15 -29.38 -2.20 41.67
N HIS A 16 -30.18 -1.16 41.59
CA HIS A 16 -30.72 -0.45 42.76
C HIS A 16 -32.20 -0.78 43.02
N VAL A 17 -32.70 -1.82 42.40
CA VAL A 17 -34.11 -2.22 42.53
C VAL A 17 -34.22 -3.68 42.96
N GLN A 18 -34.93 -3.91 44.06
CA GLN A 18 -35.30 -5.23 44.55
C GLN A 18 -36.81 -5.44 44.34
N VAL A 19 -37.18 -6.48 43.58
CA VAL A 19 -38.55 -6.81 43.31
C VAL A 19 -38.99 -7.89 44.30
N SER A 20 -40.15 -7.73 44.94
CA SER A 20 -40.74 -8.74 45.83
C SER A 20 -41.07 -10.03 45.09
N GLU A 21 -41.12 -11.16 45.79
CA GLU A 21 -41.45 -12.49 45.22
C GLU A 21 -42.80 -12.49 44.48
N ASP A 22 -43.78 -11.79 44.98
CA ASP A 22 -45.10 -11.65 44.38
C ASP A 22 -45.16 -10.63 43.22
N GLN A 23 -44.03 -9.97 42.93
CA GLN A 23 -43.88 -8.92 41.88
C GLN A 23 -44.82 -7.73 42.03
N GLN A 24 -45.35 -7.50 43.24
CA GLN A 24 -46.27 -6.39 43.52
C GLN A 24 -45.57 -5.17 44.09
N HIS A 25 -44.36 -5.32 44.60
CA HIS A 25 -43.63 -4.29 45.30
C HIS A 25 -42.20 -4.20 44.77
N VAL A 26 -41.65 -3.00 44.78
CA VAL A 26 -40.22 -2.74 44.51
C VAL A 26 -39.63 -1.94 45.67
N THR A 27 -38.46 -2.34 46.11
CA THR A 27 -37.64 -1.59 47.02
C THR A 27 -36.49 -0.97 46.27
N ILE A 28 -36.28 0.31 46.46
CA ILE A 28 -35.19 1.07 45.85
C ILE A 28 -34.18 1.41 46.92
N ASP A 29 -32.93 0.94 46.79
CA ASP A 29 -31.88 1.16 47.77
C ASP A 29 -31.12 2.51 47.56
N ALA A 30 -31.21 3.08 46.34
CA ALA A 30 -30.64 4.38 46.04
C ALA A 30 -31.64 5.29 45.33
N ALA A 31 -32.06 6.37 45.93
CA ALA A 31 -32.93 7.34 45.31
C ALA A 31 -32.23 8.05 44.13
N PRO A 32 -32.95 8.37 43.03
CA PRO A 32 -32.39 9.16 41.94
C PRO A 32 -31.88 10.51 42.44
N SER A 33 -30.71 10.94 41.96
CA SER A 33 -30.05 12.17 42.38
C SER A 33 -30.82 13.45 41.97
N LYS A 34 -31.61 13.35 40.92
CA LYS A 34 -32.41 14.46 40.36
C LYS A 34 -33.48 13.94 39.43
N GLN A 35 -34.48 14.73 39.12
CA GLN A 35 -35.41 14.51 38.01
C GLN A 35 -34.67 14.37 36.69
N GLY A 36 -35.03 13.41 35.85
CA GLY A 36 -34.35 13.10 34.60
C GLY A 36 -33.12 12.20 34.77
N ALA A 37 -32.82 11.72 35.99
CA ALA A 37 -31.72 10.79 36.22
C ALA A 37 -31.96 9.49 35.40
N GLY A 38 -30.90 8.91 34.85
CA GLY A 38 -30.98 7.68 34.06
C GLY A 38 -31.64 7.86 32.69
N THR A 39 -31.96 9.08 32.26
CA THR A 39 -32.56 9.36 30.95
C THR A 39 -31.68 10.27 30.10
N CYS A 40 -31.83 10.19 28.80
CA CYS A 40 -31.20 11.08 27.84
C CYS A 40 -32.27 11.93 27.15
N PRO A 41 -32.21 13.26 27.22
CA PRO A 41 -33.13 14.13 26.49
C PRO A 41 -33.10 13.87 25.00
N ALA A 42 -34.23 13.99 24.32
CA ALA A 42 -34.30 13.90 22.89
C ALA A 42 -33.30 14.88 22.24
N GLY A 43 -32.53 14.41 21.27
CA GLY A 43 -31.51 15.20 20.58
C GLY A 43 -30.18 15.36 21.30
N SER A 44 -30.00 14.79 22.52
CA SER A 44 -28.71 14.86 23.24
C SER A 44 -27.59 14.04 22.57
N THR A 45 -27.94 12.93 21.91
CA THR A 45 -26.99 12.11 21.16
C THR A 45 -26.93 12.52 19.69
N MET A 46 -28.11 12.76 19.10
CA MET A 46 -28.24 13.12 17.70
C MET A 46 -29.60 13.78 17.48
N LYS A 47 -29.64 14.79 16.64
CA LYS A 47 -30.90 15.47 16.28
C LYS A 47 -31.01 15.64 14.77
N ARG A 48 -32.23 15.86 14.34
CA ARG A 48 -32.52 16.12 12.90
C ARG A 48 -31.74 17.35 12.42
N GLY A 49 -30.99 17.18 11.33
CA GLY A 49 -30.16 18.23 10.75
C GLY A 49 -28.68 18.14 11.13
N ASP A 50 -28.30 17.26 12.05
CA ASP A 50 -26.87 17.03 12.34
C ASP A 50 -26.20 16.43 11.11
N VAL A 51 -25.01 16.95 10.79
CA VAL A 51 -24.16 16.43 9.71
C VAL A 51 -23.36 15.26 10.24
N LEU A 52 -23.67 14.04 9.81
CA LEU A 52 -23.02 12.81 10.30
C LEU A 52 -21.68 12.55 9.63
N ALA A 53 -21.54 12.95 8.37
CA ALA A 53 -20.29 12.94 7.60
C ALA A 53 -20.41 13.97 6.46
N THR A 54 -19.28 14.53 6.07
CA THR A 54 -19.15 15.42 4.91
C THR A 54 -18.63 14.67 3.70
N ALA A 55 -18.77 15.23 2.50
CA ALA A 55 -18.12 14.69 1.31
C ALA A 55 -16.62 14.57 1.51
N GLY A 56 -16.00 13.46 1.07
CA GLY A 56 -14.59 13.17 1.29
C GLY A 56 -14.26 12.46 2.63
N THR A 57 -15.26 12.30 3.51
CA THR A 57 -15.04 11.51 4.75
C THR A 57 -14.82 10.04 4.40
N VAL A 58 -13.75 9.45 4.96
CA VAL A 58 -13.53 7.99 4.87
C VAL A 58 -14.57 7.29 5.75
N VAL A 59 -15.33 6.36 5.17
CA VAL A 59 -16.33 5.59 5.89
C VAL A 59 -15.64 4.50 6.71
N THR A 60 -15.23 4.87 7.91
CA THR A 60 -14.73 3.91 8.92
C THR A 60 -15.91 3.15 9.56
N PRO A 61 -15.67 2.04 10.29
CA PRO A 61 -16.73 1.35 11.03
C PRO A 61 -17.53 2.29 11.96
N ASP A 62 -16.88 3.23 12.63
CA ASP A 62 -17.52 4.20 13.52
C ASP A 62 -18.39 5.21 12.75
N VAL A 63 -17.91 5.67 11.58
CA VAL A 63 -18.70 6.53 10.69
C VAL A 63 -19.92 5.78 10.17
N ALA A 64 -19.75 4.53 9.76
CA ALA A 64 -20.87 3.69 9.29
C ALA A 64 -21.91 3.48 10.42
N ALA A 65 -21.47 3.17 11.64
CA ALA A 65 -22.36 3.02 12.80
C ALA A 65 -23.12 4.31 13.10
N ARG A 66 -22.44 5.46 13.06
CA ARG A 66 -23.06 6.79 13.24
C ARG A 66 -24.12 7.08 12.19
N MET A 67 -23.84 6.78 10.93
CA MET A 67 -24.81 6.91 9.84
C MET A 67 -26.03 6.00 10.06
N GLY A 68 -25.80 4.74 10.48
CA GLY A 68 -26.85 3.80 10.83
C GLY A 68 -27.72 4.28 12.00
N THR A 69 -27.12 4.88 13.02
CA THR A 69 -27.86 5.49 14.14
C THR A 69 -28.77 6.63 13.67
N GLY A 70 -28.38 7.35 12.61
CA GLY A 70 -29.19 8.37 11.96
C GLY A 70 -30.16 7.83 10.91
N ASP A 71 -30.39 6.51 10.86
CA ASP A 71 -31.29 5.82 9.89
C ASP A 71 -30.88 6.05 8.41
N ASN A 72 -29.59 6.23 8.14
CA ASN A 72 -29.06 6.33 6.78
C ASN A 72 -28.58 4.96 6.31
N ALA A 73 -29.47 4.15 5.74
CA ALA A 73 -29.16 2.80 5.26
C ALA A 73 -28.29 2.78 3.98
N VAL A 74 -28.37 3.84 3.19
CA VAL A 74 -27.65 3.95 1.90
C VAL A 74 -27.00 5.33 1.80
N VAL A 75 -25.70 5.34 1.53
CA VAL A 75 -24.93 6.57 1.33
C VAL A 75 -24.14 6.50 0.01
N PRO A 76 -24.08 7.59 -0.78
CA PRO A 76 -23.26 7.63 -1.98
C PRO A 76 -21.77 7.65 -1.57
N VAL A 77 -20.99 6.79 -2.20
CA VAL A 77 -19.55 6.70 -1.99
C VAL A 77 -18.80 6.74 -3.32
N VAL A 78 -17.51 7.08 -3.28
CA VAL A 78 -16.63 6.97 -4.45
C VAL A 78 -16.51 5.50 -4.84
N ARG A 79 -16.64 5.21 -6.13
CA ARG A 79 -16.47 3.85 -6.66
C ARG A 79 -15.03 3.39 -6.46
N LYS A 80 -14.84 2.12 -6.11
CA LYS A 80 -13.51 1.50 -6.05
C LYS A 80 -12.83 1.53 -7.41
N PRO A 81 -11.56 1.99 -7.53
CA PRO A 81 -10.82 1.91 -8.78
C PRO A 81 -10.61 0.43 -9.17
N ARG A 82 -10.82 0.10 -10.43
CA ARG A 82 -10.50 -1.19 -11.00
C ARG A 82 -9.06 -1.15 -11.47
N VAL A 83 -8.24 -2.07 -10.98
CA VAL A 83 -6.82 -2.18 -11.32
C VAL A 83 -6.58 -3.50 -12.03
N ALA A 84 -6.28 -3.43 -13.33
CA ALA A 84 -5.89 -4.60 -14.10
C ALA A 84 -4.41 -4.91 -13.87
N PHE A 85 -4.07 -6.19 -13.79
CA PHE A 85 -2.68 -6.63 -13.78
C PHE A 85 -2.43 -7.58 -14.94
N ILE A 86 -1.45 -7.24 -15.77
CA ILE A 86 -1.00 -8.01 -16.93
C ILE A 86 0.39 -8.58 -16.61
N PRO A 87 0.49 -9.86 -16.24
CA PRO A 87 1.77 -10.55 -16.11
C PRO A 87 2.32 -10.85 -17.51
N THR A 88 3.58 -10.47 -17.81
CA THR A 88 4.27 -10.83 -19.05
C THR A 88 5.52 -11.65 -18.75
N GLY A 89 5.84 -12.60 -19.59
CA GLY A 89 7.05 -13.42 -19.50
C GLY A 89 6.88 -14.83 -20.02
N ASN A 90 7.68 -15.20 -21.02
CA ASN A 90 7.69 -16.57 -21.57
C ASN A 90 8.21 -17.61 -20.56
N GLU A 91 8.96 -17.16 -19.54
CA GLU A 91 9.46 -17.99 -18.46
C GLU A 91 8.45 -18.21 -17.35
N LEU A 92 7.34 -17.46 -17.32
CA LEU A 92 6.40 -17.49 -16.21
C LEU A 92 5.46 -18.69 -16.26
N VAL A 93 5.13 -19.21 -15.10
CA VAL A 93 4.08 -20.20 -14.89
C VAL A 93 3.23 -19.79 -13.66
N PRO A 94 1.93 -20.10 -13.66
CA PRO A 94 1.05 -19.72 -12.55
C PRO A 94 1.54 -20.26 -11.21
N ALA A 95 1.54 -19.41 -10.17
CA ALA A 95 1.76 -19.82 -8.79
C ALA A 95 0.48 -20.42 -8.17
N GLY A 96 0.63 -21.07 -7.02
CA GLY A 96 -0.53 -21.57 -6.23
C GLY A 96 -1.13 -22.89 -6.73
N ILE A 97 -0.62 -23.49 -7.80
CA ILE A 97 -0.98 -24.84 -8.19
C ILE A 97 -0.13 -25.80 -7.36
N PRO A 98 -0.72 -26.86 -6.74
CA PRO A 98 0.06 -27.82 -5.98
C PRO A 98 1.24 -28.35 -6.78
N LEU A 99 2.43 -28.31 -6.19
CA LEU A 99 3.64 -28.85 -6.80
C LEU A 99 3.56 -30.37 -6.77
N ASP A 100 3.56 -31.02 -7.91
CA ASP A 100 3.94 -32.42 -8.02
C ASP A 100 5.43 -32.54 -8.38
N PRO A 101 6.07 -33.69 -8.09
CA PRO A 101 7.49 -33.90 -8.39
C PRO A 101 7.84 -33.72 -9.86
N THR A 102 6.92 -34.04 -10.76
CA THR A 102 7.16 -33.93 -12.20
C THR A 102 7.19 -32.47 -12.68
N ARG A 103 6.45 -31.57 -12.01
CA ARG A 103 6.51 -30.12 -12.27
C ARG A 103 7.83 -29.51 -11.83
N VAL A 104 8.37 -29.92 -10.68
CA VAL A 104 9.64 -29.44 -10.17
C VAL A 104 10.76 -29.72 -11.19
N ASP A 105 10.81 -30.94 -11.70
CA ASP A 105 11.79 -31.33 -12.71
C ASP A 105 11.64 -30.54 -14.00
N GLN A 106 10.42 -30.33 -14.46
CA GLN A 106 10.14 -29.49 -15.64
C GLN A 106 10.52 -28.03 -15.40
N PHE A 107 10.35 -27.55 -14.20
CA PHE A 107 10.72 -26.20 -13.79
C PHE A 107 12.23 -25.99 -13.84
N ALA A 108 12.98 -26.86 -13.14
CA ALA A 108 14.43 -26.83 -13.10
C ALA A 108 15.06 -26.99 -14.50
N ALA A 109 14.50 -27.88 -15.32
CA ALA A 109 15.00 -28.16 -16.67
C ALA A 109 14.73 -27.05 -17.69
N ARG A 110 13.75 -26.18 -17.45
CA ARG A 110 13.33 -25.13 -18.40
C ARG A 110 13.62 -23.70 -17.97
N GLY A 111 14.21 -23.48 -16.79
CA GLY A 111 14.49 -22.12 -16.27
C GLY A 111 13.26 -21.27 -16.07
N ARG A 112 12.09 -21.87 -15.82
CA ARG A 112 10.83 -21.14 -15.62
C ARG A 112 10.68 -20.62 -14.20
N ASN A 113 9.96 -19.50 -14.04
CA ASN A 113 9.70 -18.85 -12.76
C ASN A 113 8.20 -18.89 -12.42
N PHE A 114 7.87 -18.93 -11.11
CA PHE A 114 6.49 -18.72 -10.67
C PHE A 114 6.09 -17.26 -10.82
N GLU A 115 4.96 -17.03 -11.45
CA GLU A 115 4.31 -15.73 -11.44
C GLU A 115 3.71 -15.48 -10.05
N THR A 116 4.29 -14.56 -9.29
CA THR A 116 3.88 -14.22 -7.92
C THR A 116 3.44 -12.76 -7.78
N ASN A 117 3.67 -11.94 -8.80
CA ASN A 117 3.29 -10.53 -8.76
C ASN A 117 1.77 -10.34 -8.80
N SER A 118 1.00 -11.25 -9.40
CA SER A 118 -0.48 -11.25 -9.29
C SER A 118 -0.96 -11.32 -7.84
N ILE A 119 -0.30 -12.16 -7.03
CA ILE A 119 -0.63 -12.28 -5.60
C ILE A 119 -0.32 -10.97 -4.88
N LEU A 120 0.85 -10.40 -5.14
CA LEU A 120 1.30 -9.14 -4.55
C LEU A 120 0.38 -7.96 -4.94
N VAL A 121 0.12 -7.81 -6.25
CA VAL A 121 -0.70 -6.71 -6.77
C VAL A 121 -2.13 -6.82 -6.25
N ARG A 122 -2.73 -8.02 -6.30
CA ARG A 122 -4.07 -8.26 -5.76
C ARG A 122 -4.16 -7.84 -4.30
N ALA A 123 -3.25 -8.37 -3.46
CA ALA A 123 -3.29 -8.11 -2.02
C ALA A 123 -3.17 -6.61 -1.71
N LYS A 124 -2.25 -5.90 -2.38
CA LYS A 124 -2.09 -4.45 -2.19
C LYS A 124 -3.29 -3.65 -2.72
N VAL A 125 -3.79 -3.96 -3.91
CA VAL A 125 -4.95 -3.28 -4.50
C VAL A 125 -6.18 -3.42 -3.60
N GLU A 126 -6.47 -4.63 -3.13
CA GLU A 126 -7.61 -4.89 -2.24
C GLU A 126 -7.44 -4.20 -0.87
N ALA A 127 -6.23 -4.25 -0.29
CA ALA A 127 -5.92 -3.56 0.97
C ALA A 127 -6.05 -2.02 0.85
N TRP A 128 -5.78 -1.45 -0.32
CA TRP A 128 -5.92 -0.02 -0.57
C TRP A 128 -7.30 0.40 -1.06
N GLY A 129 -8.28 -0.51 -1.03
CA GLY A 129 -9.67 -0.21 -1.34
C GLY A 129 -10.01 -0.26 -2.83
N GLY A 130 -9.17 -0.85 -3.67
CA GLY A 130 -9.42 -1.09 -5.10
C GLY A 130 -10.13 -2.41 -5.37
N GLN A 131 -10.38 -2.65 -6.64
CA GLN A 131 -10.86 -3.92 -7.20
C GLN A 131 -9.82 -4.47 -8.16
N PHE A 132 -9.32 -5.66 -7.87
CA PHE A 132 -8.35 -6.34 -8.74
C PHE A 132 -9.03 -6.98 -9.94
N VAL A 133 -8.46 -6.77 -11.14
CA VAL A 133 -8.89 -7.36 -12.41
C VAL A 133 -7.75 -8.22 -12.95
N PRO A 134 -7.86 -9.56 -12.89
CA PRO A 134 -6.80 -10.47 -13.32
C PRO A 134 -6.73 -10.57 -14.84
N PHE A 135 -5.51 -10.74 -15.35
CA PHE A 135 -5.22 -11.18 -16.71
C PHE A 135 -4.38 -12.46 -16.66
N ASP A 136 -4.50 -13.26 -17.71
CA ASP A 136 -3.63 -14.41 -17.92
C ASP A 136 -2.21 -13.96 -18.25
N ILE A 137 -1.22 -14.86 -18.07
CA ILE A 137 0.16 -14.60 -18.45
C ILE A 137 0.24 -14.40 -19.96
N VAL A 138 0.78 -13.26 -20.35
CA VAL A 138 0.95 -12.84 -21.75
C VAL A 138 2.38 -13.18 -22.20
N CYS A 139 2.53 -13.70 -23.40
CA CYS A 139 3.84 -13.94 -24.00
C CYS A 139 4.56 -12.63 -24.29
N ASP A 140 5.91 -12.66 -24.28
CA ASP A 140 6.75 -11.51 -24.61
C ASP A 140 6.79 -11.25 -26.13
N GLU A 141 5.60 -11.23 -26.72
CA GLU A 141 5.36 -10.94 -28.12
C GLU A 141 4.61 -9.62 -28.24
N ARG A 142 5.16 -8.70 -29.04
CA ARG A 142 4.60 -7.36 -29.19
C ARG A 142 3.08 -7.33 -29.44
N PRO A 143 2.51 -8.09 -30.40
CA PRO A 143 1.07 -8.08 -30.67
C PRO A 143 0.23 -8.54 -29.47
N GLU A 144 0.74 -9.49 -28.68
CA GLU A 144 0.07 -10.03 -27.51
C GLU A 144 0.03 -8.97 -26.37
N ILE A 145 1.14 -8.25 -26.17
CA ILE A 145 1.23 -7.18 -25.18
C ILE A 145 0.31 -6.02 -25.58
N GLU A 146 0.32 -5.60 -26.85
CA GLU A 146 -0.59 -4.55 -27.38
C GLU A 146 -2.06 -4.92 -27.15
N ALA A 147 -2.44 -6.14 -27.50
CA ALA A 147 -3.81 -6.63 -27.34
C ALA A 147 -4.22 -6.71 -25.86
N ALA A 148 -3.31 -7.11 -24.97
CA ALA A 148 -3.56 -7.16 -23.54
C ALA A 148 -3.74 -5.77 -22.94
N ILE A 149 -2.87 -4.81 -23.28
CA ILE A 149 -2.98 -3.41 -22.83
C ILE A 149 -4.32 -2.81 -23.28
N LYS A 150 -4.68 -2.99 -24.55
CA LYS A 150 -5.94 -2.49 -25.09
C LYS A 150 -7.16 -3.02 -24.31
N ARG A 151 -7.22 -4.35 -24.13
CA ARG A 151 -8.29 -4.97 -23.34
C ARG A 151 -8.32 -4.48 -21.90
N ALA A 152 -7.15 -4.28 -21.28
CA ALA A 152 -7.05 -3.80 -19.91
C ALA A 152 -7.57 -2.36 -19.77
N CYS A 153 -7.24 -1.48 -20.73
CA CYS A 153 -7.75 -0.11 -20.76
C CYS A 153 -9.28 -0.03 -20.91
N GLU A 154 -9.92 -1.00 -21.55
CA GLU A 154 -11.38 -1.06 -21.70
C GLU A 154 -12.09 -1.43 -20.37
N VAL A 155 -11.44 -2.20 -19.49
CA VAL A 155 -12.08 -2.79 -18.30
C VAL A 155 -11.57 -2.26 -16.97
N ALA A 156 -10.49 -1.47 -16.96
CA ALA A 156 -9.85 -0.99 -15.74
C ALA A 156 -9.66 0.53 -15.76
N ASP A 157 -9.48 1.09 -14.58
CA ASP A 157 -9.21 2.51 -14.37
C ASP A 157 -7.71 2.79 -14.25
N ILE A 158 -6.95 1.76 -13.91
CA ILE A 158 -5.48 1.75 -13.82
C ILE A 158 -5.00 0.38 -14.31
N VAL A 159 -3.90 0.35 -15.04
CA VAL A 159 -3.24 -0.89 -15.48
C VAL A 159 -1.89 -1.02 -14.79
N VAL A 160 -1.58 -2.19 -14.28
CA VAL A 160 -0.24 -2.59 -13.86
C VAL A 160 0.27 -3.61 -14.86
N LEU A 161 1.41 -3.32 -15.46
CA LEU A 161 2.06 -4.21 -16.43
C LEU A 161 3.36 -4.76 -15.81
N ASN A 162 3.53 -6.06 -15.81
CA ASN A 162 4.81 -6.65 -15.43
C ASN A 162 5.78 -6.44 -16.60
N ALA A 163 6.37 -5.25 -16.67
CA ALA A 163 7.32 -4.89 -17.70
C ALA A 163 8.64 -5.64 -17.47
N GLY A 164 9.21 -6.16 -18.53
CA GLY A 164 10.46 -6.91 -18.47
C GLY A 164 11.66 -6.06 -18.07
N SER A 165 12.81 -6.69 -17.97
CA SER A 165 14.09 -6.06 -17.60
C SER A 165 14.61 -5.19 -18.75
N SER A 166 14.85 -3.95 -18.50
CA SER A 166 15.24 -2.87 -19.45
C SER A 166 16.45 -3.11 -20.37
N LYS A 167 17.03 -4.30 -20.43
CA LYS A 167 18.22 -4.61 -21.23
C LYS A 167 18.14 -5.91 -22.01
N GLY A 168 16.99 -6.59 -22.00
CA GLY A 168 16.73 -7.72 -22.87
C GLY A 168 16.38 -7.23 -24.29
N SER A 169 16.84 -7.94 -25.32
CA SER A 169 16.45 -7.69 -26.73
C SER A 169 14.94 -7.87 -26.98
N ASP A 170 14.21 -8.37 -26.00
CA ASP A 170 12.83 -8.84 -26.11
C ASP A 170 11.86 -8.10 -25.16
N ASP A 171 12.25 -6.93 -24.62
CA ASP A 171 11.39 -6.11 -23.77
C ASP A 171 10.64 -5.07 -24.58
N TRP A 172 9.54 -5.49 -25.17
CA TRP A 172 8.66 -4.63 -25.97
C TRP A 172 7.76 -3.71 -25.14
N SER A 173 7.66 -3.92 -23.83
CA SER A 173 6.64 -3.26 -23.00
C SER A 173 6.71 -1.74 -23.04
N CYS A 174 7.92 -1.17 -22.94
CA CYS A 174 8.10 0.28 -22.97
C CYS A 174 7.84 0.87 -24.35
N GLU A 175 8.32 0.21 -25.40
CA GLU A 175 8.09 0.65 -26.79
C GLU A 175 6.61 0.61 -27.14
N VAL A 176 5.92 -0.48 -26.77
CA VAL A 176 4.48 -0.63 -26.97
C VAL A 176 3.70 0.45 -26.23
N MET A 177 4.02 0.73 -24.97
CA MET A 177 3.34 1.78 -24.22
C MET A 177 3.57 3.18 -24.80
N ASP A 178 4.76 3.45 -25.34
CA ASP A 178 5.08 4.74 -25.95
C ASP A 178 4.37 4.92 -27.31
N GLU A 179 4.29 3.87 -28.11
CA GLU A 179 3.58 3.90 -29.39
C GLU A 179 2.05 3.93 -29.25
N MET A 180 1.49 3.23 -28.27
CA MET A 180 0.05 3.22 -28.00
C MET A 180 -0.45 4.48 -27.33
N GLY A 181 0.43 5.25 -26.68
CA GLY A 181 0.02 6.41 -25.89
C GLY A 181 1.12 7.40 -25.64
N ARG A 182 1.31 7.77 -24.40
CA ARG A 182 2.35 8.70 -23.97
C ARG A 182 3.17 8.11 -22.84
N MET A 183 4.44 7.84 -23.07
CA MET A 183 5.40 7.53 -22.01
C MET A 183 5.64 8.79 -21.15
N ILE A 184 5.49 8.64 -19.83
CA ILE A 184 5.76 9.72 -18.87
C ILE A 184 7.15 9.56 -18.30
N CYS A 185 7.54 8.34 -17.95
CA CYS A 185 8.84 8.04 -17.37
C CYS A 185 9.23 6.60 -17.71
N HIS A 186 10.46 6.44 -18.13
CA HIS A 186 11.11 5.13 -18.28
C HIS A 186 12.31 5.10 -17.34
N GLN A 187 12.30 4.19 -16.38
CA GLN A 187 13.22 4.06 -15.27
C GLN A 187 13.10 5.19 -14.22
N THR A 188 13.42 4.84 -13.00
CA THR A 188 13.38 5.72 -11.84
C THR A 188 14.72 5.72 -11.13
N ASN A 189 14.96 6.71 -10.30
CA ASN A 189 16.22 6.85 -9.56
C ASN A 189 16.18 6.25 -8.15
N HIS A 190 15.35 5.21 -7.93
CA HIS A 190 15.33 4.50 -6.65
C HIS A 190 15.60 3.00 -6.82
N GLY A 191 16.07 2.34 -5.79
CA GLY A 191 16.32 0.90 -5.79
C GLY A 191 16.04 0.22 -4.47
N PRO A 192 15.44 -1.00 -4.52
CA PRO A 192 15.02 -1.74 -5.71
C PRO A 192 13.79 -1.14 -6.40
N GLY A 193 13.59 -1.46 -7.69
CA GLY A 193 12.44 -0.99 -8.47
C GLY A 193 12.78 0.04 -9.57
N HIS A 194 14.06 0.35 -9.81
CA HIS A 194 14.47 1.36 -10.80
C HIS A 194 14.06 1.05 -12.25
N HIS A 195 13.70 -0.19 -12.56
CA HIS A 195 13.13 -0.59 -13.86
C HIS A 195 11.62 -0.40 -13.93
N SER A 196 11.10 0.60 -13.28
CA SER A 196 9.69 0.97 -13.36
C SER A 196 9.45 1.94 -14.50
N SER A 197 8.27 1.87 -15.09
CA SER A 197 7.86 2.75 -16.18
C SER A 197 6.43 3.27 -15.96
N TYR A 198 6.14 4.43 -16.55
CA TYR A 198 4.82 5.08 -16.42
C TYR A 198 4.41 5.61 -17.77
N ALA A 199 3.19 5.25 -18.16
CA ALA A 199 2.58 5.72 -19.40
C ALA A 199 1.09 6.03 -19.20
N VAL A 200 0.49 6.67 -20.18
CA VAL A 200 -0.96 6.84 -20.29
C VAL A 200 -1.36 6.38 -21.68
N VAL A 201 -2.24 5.39 -21.74
CA VAL A 201 -2.83 4.86 -22.97
C VAL A 201 -4.35 4.99 -22.84
N ASP A 202 -5.01 5.56 -23.82
CA ASP A 202 -6.47 5.79 -23.85
C ASP A 202 -7.01 6.47 -22.57
N ASN A 203 -6.25 7.44 -22.04
CA ASN A 203 -6.49 8.11 -20.75
C ASN A 203 -6.43 7.20 -19.50
N VAL A 204 -5.96 5.98 -19.64
CA VAL A 204 -5.74 5.04 -18.53
C VAL A 204 -4.26 5.06 -18.15
N PRO A 205 -3.90 5.36 -16.88
CA PRO A 205 -2.52 5.28 -16.43
C PRO A 205 -2.06 3.82 -16.36
N ILE A 206 -0.85 3.59 -16.85
CA ILE A 206 -0.16 2.31 -16.80
C ILE A 206 1.08 2.42 -15.93
N VAL A 207 1.22 1.53 -14.96
CA VAL A 207 2.37 1.40 -14.08
C VAL A 207 3.13 0.11 -14.47
N GLY A 208 4.29 0.27 -15.09
CA GLY A 208 5.20 -0.84 -15.38
C GLY A 208 6.02 -1.20 -14.13
N ILE A 209 5.94 -2.45 -13.70
CA ILE A 209 6.68 -2.97 -12.54
C ILE A 209 7.77 -3.93 -12.97
N SER A 210 8.83 -4.04 -12.16
CA SER A 210 9.90 -5.01 -12.40
C SER A 210 9.46 -6.45 -12.10
N GLY A 211 10.06 -7.44 -12.77
CA GLY A 211 9.80 -8.87 -12.54
C GLY A 211 10.02 -9.32 -11.09
N PRO A 212 11.18 -8.98 -10.45
CA PRO A 212 11.42 -9.33 -9.06
C PRO A 212 10.42 -8.63 -8.11
N SER A 213 9.67 -9.43 -7.34
CA SER A 213 8.60 -8.96 -6.43
C SER A 213 9.06 -7.93 -5.39
N GLY A 214 10.31 -8.01 -4.94
CA GLY A 214 10.88 -7.01 -4.01
C GLY A 214 10.95 -5.60 -4.61
N GLY A 215 11.29 -5.48 -5.90
CA GLY A 215 11.25 -4.22 -6.63
C GLY A 215 9.83 -3.79 -6.97
N ALA A 216 9.03 -4.74 -7.46
CA ALA A 216 7.63 -4.52 -7.79
C ALA A 216 6.84 -3.96 -6.59
N SER A 217 7.06 -4.49 -5.39
CA SER A 217 6.39 -4.04 -4.17
C SER A 217 6.56 -2.54 -3.94
N PHE A 218 7.78 -2.01 -4.02
CA PHE A 218 8.03 -0.58 -3.81
C PHE A 218 7.51 0.29 -4.95
N THR A 219 7.57 -0.20 -6.19
CA THR A 219 6.93 0.49 -7.31
C THR A 219 5.43 0.66 -7.07
N LEU A 220 4.77 -0.37 -6.56
CA LEU A 220 3.35 -0.29 -6.21
C LEU A 220 3.09 0.71 -5.07
N ASP A 221 3.91 0.69 -4.02
CA ASP A 221 3.77 1.62 -2.88
C ASP A 221 3.97 3.09 -3.30
N PHE A 222 4.99 3.36 -4.12
CA PHE A 222 5.35 4.73 -4.48
C PHE A 222 4.50 5.33 -5.61
N TYR A 223 3.93 4.50 -6.48
CA TYR A 223 3.27 5.01 -7.68
C TYR A 223 1.83 4.53 -7.83
N LEU A 224 1.54 3.25 -7.63
CA LEU A 224 0.16 2.76 -7.72
C LEU A 224 -0.68 3.25 -6.54
N ARG A 225 -0.16 3.16 -5.32
CA ARG A 225 -0.89 3.58 -4.12
C ARG A 225 -1.31 5.07 -4.16
N PRO A 226 -0.44 6.03 -4.50
CA PRO A 226 -0.83 7.43 -4.68
C PRO A 226 -1.89 7.64 -5.77
N LEU A 227 -1.80 6.93 -6.89
CA LEU A 227 -2.82 6.98 -7.94
C LEU A 227 -4.18 6.50 -7.43
N MET A 228 -4.21 5.36 -6.76
CA MET A 228 -5.43 4.81 -6.17
C MET A 228 -6.02 5.75 -5.11
N ARG A 229 -5.17 6.31 -4.24
CA ARG A 229 -5.59 7.28 -3.23
C ARG A 229 -6.24 8.51 -3.87
N LYS A 230 -5.62 9.06 -4.92
CA LYS A 230 -6.18 10.18 -5.67
C LYS A 230 -7.51 9.81 -6.33
N TYR A 231 -7.65 8.61 -6.87
CA TYR A 231 -8.89 8.09 -7.45
C TYR A 231 -10.02 8.01 -6.42
N LEU A 232 -9.67 7.65 -5.19
CA LEU A 232 -10.59 7.58 -4.04
C LEU A 232 -10.87 8.96 -3.40
N GLY A 233 -10.28 10.04 -3.92
CA GLY A 233 -10.42 11.39 -3.35
C GLY A 233 -9.61 11.61 -2.07
N LEU A 234 -8.62 10.76 -1.81
CA LEU A 234 -7.72 10.87 -0.67
C LEU A 234 -6.45 11.65 -1.05
N ASP A 235 -5.75 12.18 -0.04
CA ASP A 235 -4.42 12.75 -0.25
C ASP A 235 -3.50 11.66 -0.83
N PRO A 236 -2.85 11.88 -1.99
CA PRO A 236 -1.92 10.92 -2.57
C PRO A 236 -0.70 10.65 -1.67
N ILE A 237 -0.31 11.61 -0.83
CA ILE A 237 0.81 11.46 0.09
C ILE A 237 0.40 10.54 1.25
N VAL A 238 1.17 9.47 1.45
CA VAL A 238 1.02 8.59 2.61
C VAL A 238 1.79 9.18 3.76
N PRO A 239 1.17 9.42 4.92
CA PRO A 239 1.88 9.90 6.09
C PRO A 239 2.97 8.93 6.52
N LYS A 240 4.16 9.46 6.78
CA LYS A 240 5.28 8.70 7.34
C LYS A 240 5.33 8.88 8.84
N THR A 241 6.03 7.97 9.49
CA THR A 241 6.20 7.98 10.95
C THR A 241 7.66 8.27 11.28
N ALA A 242 7.90 9.04 12.34
CA ALA A 242 9.25 9.30 12.84
C ALA A 242 9.72 8.14 13.74
N ALA A 243 10.96 7.70 13.57
CA ALA A 243 11.59 6.70 14.42
C ALA A 243 13.06 7.06 14.68
N ARG A 244 13.58 6.70 15.86
CA ARG A 244 14.97 6.91 16.22
C ARG A 244 15.82 5.77 15.70
N LEU A 245 16.86 6.07 14.95
CA LEU A 245 17.79 5.07 14.41
C LEU A 245 18.67 4.50 15.53
N THR A 246 18.67 3.18 15.70
CA THR A 246 19.44 2.53 16.79
C THR A 246 20.92 2.41 16.49
N GLU A 247 21.26 2.24 15.21
CA GLU A 247 22.64 2.10 14.73
C GLU A 247 22.77 2.65 13.30
N ALA A 248 23.99 2.96 12.89
CA ALA A 248 24.23 3.44 11.53
C ALA A 248 23.90 2.36 10.49
N PHE A 249 23.44 2.78 9.32
CA PHE A 249 23.22 1.84 8.22
C PHE A 249 24.54 1.16 7.82
N PRO A 250 24.51 -0.17 7.57
CA PRO A 250 25.71 -0.86 7.07
C PRO A 250 26.15 -0.24 5.75
N ALA A 251 27.45 -0.05 5.61
CA ALA A 251 28.05 0.46 4.39
C ALA A 251 27.63 -0.42 3.18
N PRO A 252 27.32 0.17 2.03
CA PRO A 252 26.96 -0.61 0.85
C PRO A 252 28.14 -1.53 0.48
N LYS A 253 27.89 -2.83 0.43
CA LYS A 253 28.90 -3.86 0.09
C LYS A 253 29.44 -3.70 -1.35
N HIS A 254 28.71 -2.92 -2.17
CA HIS A 254 29.11 -2.56 -3.54
C HIS A 254 28.67 -1.11 -3.78
N GLY A 255 29.59 -0.27 -4.21
CA GLY A 255 29.28 1.08 -4.67
C GLY A 255 28.33 1.04 -5.89
N PRO A 256 27.65 2.16 -6.21
CA PRO A 256 26.85 2.24 -7.41
C PRO A 256 27.73 1.94 -8.63
N GLY A 257 27.49 0.80 -9.31
CA GLY A 257 28.26 0.36 -10.48
C GLY A 257 29.15 -0.87 -10.32
N ALA A 258 29.33 -1.43 -9.13
CA ALA A 258 30.13 -2.66 -8.96
C ALA A 258 29.38 -3.88 -9.51
N LYS A 259 29.60 -4.18 -10.78
CA LYS A 259 29.23 -5.45 -11.38
C LYS A 259 30.23 -6.52 -10.94
N ASN A 260 29.72 -7.59 -10.33
CA ASN A 260 30.34 -8.90 -10.12
C ASN A 260 31.83 -9.00 -10.45
N GLY A 261 32.70 -8.63 -9.48
CA GLY A 261 34.10 -9.02 -9.51
C GLY A 261 35.01 -8.38 -10.57
N LYS A 262 34.57 -7.42 -11.34
CA LYS A 262 35.44 -6.62 -12.21
C LYS A 262 35.83 -5.33 -11.50
N PRO A 263 37.12 -4.97 -11.47
CA PRO A 263 37.56 -3.67 -10.97
C PRO A 263 36.86 -2.57 -11.79
N ALA A 264 36.52 -1.46 -11.13
CA ALA A 264 35.97 -0.27 -11.76
C ALA A 264 36.93 0.24 -12.85
N GLY A 265 36.75 -0.23 -14.08
CA GLY A 265 37.39 0.29 -15.25
C GLY A 265 36.45 1.32 -15.86
N GLU A 266 36.90 2.53 -15.94
CA GLU A 266 36.47 3.66 -16.77
C GLU A 266 35.09 3.51 -17.44
N GLU A 267 34.01 3.55 -16.63
CA GLU A 267 32.70 3.93 -17.15
C GLU A 267 32.70 5.47 -17.26
N ARG A 268 32.56 5.99 -18.47
CA ARG A 268 32.33 7.41 -18.71
C ARG A 268 31.23 7.88 -17.75
N PRO A 269 31.41 9.01 -17.07
CA PRO A 269 30.34 9.62 -16.28
C PRO A 269 29.13 9.78 -17.22
N ARG A 270 27.98 9.27 -16.82
CA ARG A 270 26.73 9.66 -17.46
C ARG A 270 26.54 11.12 -17.08
N GLU A 271 26.86 12.03 -17.99
CA GLU A 271 26.51 13.43 -17.86
C GLU A 271 24.98 13.53 -17.85
N HIS A 272 24.40 13.48 -16.64
CA HIS A 272 23.09 14.05 -16.44
C HIS A 272 23.30 15.56 -16.25
N PRO A 273 22.74 16.40 -17.14
CA PRO A 273 22.83 17.83 -16.97
C PRO A 273 22.04 18.22 -15.70
N ASP A 274 22.66 19.07 -14.90
CA ASP A 274 22.05 19.91 -13.86
C ASP A 274 21.50 19.23 -12.60
N HIS A 275 22.30 18.39 -11.91
CA HIS A 275 22.10 18.21 -10.47
C HIS A 275 22.90 19.25 -9.70
N ALA A 276 22.21 20.11 -8.96
CA ALA A 276 22.87 21.02 -8.02
C ALA A 276 23.65 20.18 -7.00
N SER A 277 24.86 20.60 -6.65
CA SER A 277 25.70 19.91 -5.65
C SER A 277 24.93 19.80 -4.33
N GLY A 278 24.64 18.56 -3.89
CA GLY A 278 23.89 18.27 -2.66
C GLY A 278 22.51 17.65 -2.87
N GLU A 279 22.02 17.51 -4.11
CA GLU A 279 20.80 16.73 -4.37
C GLU A 279 21.11 15.24 -4.58
N PRO A 280 20.26 14.33 -4.07
CA PRO A 280 20.46 12.90 -4.26
C PRO A 280 20.36 12.48 -5.73
N GLU A 281 21.37 11.80 -6.23
CA GLU A 281 21.34 11.20 -7.57
C GLU A 281 20.50 9.92 -7.62
N PHE A 282 20.43 9.23 -6.48
CA PHE A 282 19.73 7.96 -6.33
C PHE A 282 19.15 7.81 -4.92
N PHE A 283 18.05 7.08 -4.81
CA PHE A 283 17.42 6.77 -3.53
C PHE A 283 17.48 5.27 -3.24
N GLY A 284 18.19 4.91 -2.17
CA GLY A 284 18.27 3.54 -1.67
C GLY A 284 17.14 3.25 -0.69
N ILE A 285 16.39 2.18 -0.94
CA ILE A 285 15.38 1.70 0.01
C ILE A 285 16.06 0.80 1.02
N ARG A 286 15.91 1.12 2.30
CA ARG A 286 16.56 0.42 3.41
C ARG A 286 15.52 -0.27 4.29
N PRO A 287 15.57 -1.61 4.41
CA PRO A 287 14.67 -2.34 5.29
C PRO A 287 15.02 -2.10 6.76
N LEU A 288 13.99 -2.00 7.59
CA LEU A 288 14.10 -1.69 9.01
C LEU A 288 13.24 -2.64 9.83
N ARG A 289 13.68 -2.89 11.06
CA ARG A 289 12.85 -3.39 12.13
C ARG A 289 12.49 -2.21 13.03
N VAL A 290 11.22 -1.88 13.11
CA VAL A 290 10.71 -0.77 13.93
C VAL A 290 9.89 -1.33 15.07
N GLU A 291 10.27 -0.97 16.30
CA GLU A 291 9.63 -1.45 17.53
C GLU A 291 9.54 -0.30 18.54
N PRO A 292 8.53 -0.32 19.43
CA PRO A 292 8.46 0.66 20.52
C PRO A 292 9.56 0.34 21.57
N SER A 293 10.26 1.38 22.00
CA SER A 293 11.24 1.31 23.07
C SER A 293 10.58 1.50 24.46
N ALA A 294 11.33 1.28 25.50
CA ALA A 294 10.86 1.43 26.88
C ALA A 294 10.44 2.87 27.25
N ASP A 295 11.00 3.87 26.57
CA ASP A 295 10.65 5.29 26.71
C ASP A 295 9.48 5.74 25.84
N GLY A 296 8.86 4.79 25.09
CA GLY A 296 7.68 5.05 24.24
C GLY A 296 8.01 5.66 22.88
N VAL A 297 9.28 5.77 22.51
CA VAL A 297 9.72 6.21 21.17
C VAL A 297 9.83 5.00 20.26
N LEU A 298 9.48 5.15 18.98
CA LEU A 298 9.75 4.12 17.99
C LEU A 298 11.25 4.08 17.68
N GLU A 299 11.83 2.91 17.74
CA GLU A 299 13.21 2.63 17.39
C GLU A 299 13.29 1.85 16.10
N ALA A 300 14.15 2.32 15.18
CA ALA A 300 14.38 1.73 13.87
C ALA A 300 15.76 1.10 13.82
N THR A 301 15.80 -0.22 13.72
CA THR A 301 17.05 -0.98 13.57
C THR A 301 17.24 -1.39 12.10
N PRO A 302 18.34 -1.01 11.46
CA PRO A 302 18.67 -1.43 10.11
C PRO A 302 18.77 -2.94 9.97
N ILE A 303 18.21 -3.48 8.89
CA ILE A 303 18.35 -4.87 8.52
C ILE A 303 19.34 -4.98 7.36
N ASP A 304 20.41 -5.78 7.52
CA ASP A 304 21.36 -6.03 6.43
C ASP A 304 20.71 -6.92 5.38
N GLY A 305 20.56 -6.41 4.19
CA GLY A 305 20.00 -7.13 3.06
C GLY A 305 19.26 -6.22 2.07
N ARG A 306 19.00 -6.77 0.90
CA ARG A 306 18.15 -6.08 -0.06
C ARG A 306 16.68 -6.34 0.28
N PRO A 307 15.78 -5.35 0.16
CA PRO A 307 14.36 -5.59 0.26
C PRO A 307 13.92 -6.76 -0.63
N GLY A 308 13.09 -7.66 -0.09
CA GLY A 308 12.66 -8.89 -0.76
C GLY A 308 13.63 -10.06 -0.66
N SER A 309 14.86 -9.87 -0.14
CA SER A 309 15.79 -10.97 0.12
C SER A 309 15.46 -11.70 1.43
N ARG A 310 15.92 -12.95 1.56
CA ARG A 310 15.74 -13.75 2.78
C ARG A 310 16.25 -13.05 4.04
N THR A 311 17.33 -12.29 3.94
CA THR A 311 17.91 -11.54 5.05
C THR A 311 17.03 -10.39 5.51
N ALA A 312 16.16 -9.87 4.65
CA ALA A 312 15.24 -8.77 4.96
C ALA A 312 13.82 -9.23 5.37
N TRP A 313 13.56 -10.53 5.50
CA TRP A 313 12.22 -11.03 5.90
C TRP A 313 11.76 -10.61 7.29
N GLY A 314 12.69 -10.19 8.15
CA GLY A 314 12.37 -9.63 9.46
C GLY A 314 11.99 -8.15 9.46
N ALA A 315 12.04 -7.48 8.31
CA ALA A 315 11.65 -6.09 8.20
C ALA A 315 10.13 -5.92 8.34
N ASN A 316 9.71 -4.90 9.06
CA ASN A 316 8.31 -4.46 9.14
C ASN A 316 8.13 -3.02 8.66
N ALA A 317 9.23 -2.36 8.31
CA ALA A 317 9.24 -0.99 7.80
C ALA A 317 10.43 -0.78 6.86
N PHE A 318 10.45 0.36 6.20
CA PHE A 318 11.56 0.82 5.39
C PHE A 318 11.72 2.34 5.47
N THR A 319 12.89 2.83 5.07
CA THR A 319 13.13 4.24 4.79
C THR A 319 13.78 4.40 3.42
N MET A 320 13.60 5.58 2.82
CA MET A 320 14.31 5.98 1.60
C MET A 320 15.48 6.89 1.99
N MET A 321 16.66 6.53 1.53
CA MET A 321 17.88 7.33 1.74
C MET A 321 18.41 7.87 0.43
N GLY A 322 18.59 9.18 0.37
CA GLY A 322 19.32 9.80 -0.72
C GLY A 322 20.79 9.32 -0.74
N MET A 323 21.29 9.09 -1.93
CA MET A 323 22.67 8.65 -2.18
C MET A 323 23.29 9.50 -3.29
N GLY A 324 24.52 9.92 -3.09
CA GLY A 324 25.25 10.76 -4.05
C GLY A 324 26.44 11.44 -3.39
N PRO A 325 27.27 12.17 -4.17
CA PRO A 325 28.38 12.94 -3.65
C PRO A 325 27.94 13.97 -2.62
N GLY A 326 28.55 13.98 -1.44
CA GLY A 326 28.26 14.96 -0.39
C GLY A 326 27.01 14.66 0.45
N ILE A 327 26.34 13.52 0.24
CA ILE A 327 25.19 13.08 1.06
C ILE A 327 25.70 12.13 2.14
N GLU A 328 25.57 12.54 3.38
CA GLU A 328 25.91 11.71 4.53
C GLU A 328 24.70 10.87 4.97
N PRO A 329 24.88 9.56 5.21
CA PRO A 329 23.82 8.73 5.75
C PRO A 329 23.50 9.14 7.20
N PRO A 330 22.25 8.92 7.66
CA PRO A 330 21.89 9.16 9.05
C PRO A 330 22.76 8.34 10.01
N ALA A 331 23.11 8.96 11.14
CA ALA A 331 23.85 8.33 12.23
C ALA A 331 22.95 7.67 13.26
N ALA A 332 23.51 6.82 14.12
CA ALA A 332 22.80 6.28 15.27
C ALA A 332 22.30 7.43 16.18
N GLY A 333 21.03 7.37 16.60
CA GLY A 333 20.36 8.40 17.38
C GLY A 333 19.57 9.41 16.56
N ASP A 334 19.80 9.52 15.26
CA ASP A 334 19.04 10.42 14.39
C ASP A 334 17.59 9.98 14.28
N ILE A 335 16.69 10.98 14.10
CA ILE A 335 15.29 10.74 13.79
C ILE A 335 15.14 10.64 12.29
N ILE A 336 14.60 9.52 11.83
CA ILE A 336 14.35 9.25 10.42
C ILE A 336 12.86 9.05 10.15
N GLU A 337 12.44 9.33 8.92
CA GLU A 337 11.11 8.98 8.47
C GLU A 337 11.08 7.50 8.06
N VAL A 338 10.08 6.79 8.54
CA VAL A 338 9.84 5.38 8.21
C VAL A 338 8.43 5.17 7.68
N GLU A 339 8.29 4.19 6.82
CA GLU A 339 7.00 3.71 6.32
C GLU A 339 6.87 2.22 6.65
N PHE A 340 5.73 1.82 7.21
CA PHE A 340 5.43 0.43 7.53
C PHE A 340 5.02 -0.35 6.28
N LEU A 341 5.47 -1.64 6.23
CA LEU A 341 5.19 -2.57 5.13
C LEU A 341 3.76 -3.12 5.17
#